data_74a034a04102a6a227ab1582ac645a41
#
_entry.id   74a034a04102a6a227ab1582ac645a41
#
_cell.length_a   1.000
_cell.length_b   1.000
_cell.length_c   1.000
_cell.angle_alpha   90.00
_cell.angle_beta   90.00
_cell.angle_gamma   90.00
#
_symmetry.space_group_name_H-M   'P 1'
#
loop_
_entity.id
_entity.type
_entity.pdbx_description
1 polymer ?
#
loop_
_entity_poly.entity_id
_entity_poly.type
_entity_poly.pdbx_seq_one_letter_code
_entity_poly.pdbx_strand_id
1 'polypeptide(L)'
;GSIQDVLRKTKERLQILTLPKGESSTIGMARIALTECRVAVWDNHGKRLPIEGKAALTSAKELRSVIHSEVAIVAFGGAVGYSAWEAVLELAKVNSGLLVLVSDATRLFVEQRDVNRLREFAGTLKVIDPIYLLGVTLNPTSPWGAGFDPQEFLDTAREELSEWGVTDVMLETN
;
A
#
# COMPACT_ATOMS: atom_id res chain seq x y z
N GLY A 1 1.99 -23.20 -9.35
CA GLY A 1 0.80 -22.36 -9.36
C GLY A 1 0.15 -22.32 -10.74
N SER A 2 -1.15 -22.08 -10.79
CA SER A 2 -1.89 -21.92 -12.02
C SER A 2 -1.75 -20.49 -12.58
N ILE A 3 -2.15 -20.29 -13.84
CA ILE A 3 -2.25 -18.95 -14.44
C ILE A 3 -3.16 -18.06 -13.58
N GLN A 4 -4.29 -18.60 -13.14
CA GLN A 4 -5.23 -17.87 -12.29
C GLN A 4 -4.62 -17.40 -10.96
N ASP A 5 -3.77 -18.22 -10.34
CA ASP A 5 -3.09 -17.84 -9.09
C ASP A 5 -2.12 -16.67 -9.30
N VAL A 6 -1.36 -16.70 -10.38
CA VAL A 6 -0.43 -15.62 -10.75
C VAL A 6 -1.21 -14.33 -11.03
N LEU A 7 -2.27 -14.42 -11.82
CA LEU A 7 -3.07 -13.26 -12.19
C LEU A 7 -3.83 -12.68 -10.99
N ARG A 8 -4.32 -13.53 -10.10
CA ARG A 8 -4.96 -13.08 -8.86
C ARG A 8 -4.00 -12.24 -8.02
N LYS A 9 -2.78 -12.74 -7.79
CA LYS A 9 -1.75 -12.01 -7.05
C LYS A 9 -1.36 -10.70 -7.74
N THR A 10 -1.24 -10.72 -9.05
CA THR A 10 -0.96 -9.54 -9.86
C THR A 10 -2.08 -8.51 -9.71
N LYS A 11 -3.33 -8.93 -9.82
CA LYS A 11 -4.49 -8.06 -9.64
C LYS A 11 -4.54 -7.43 -8.26
N GLU A 12 -4.30 -8.21 -7.22
CA GLU A 12 -4.24 -7.72 -5.84
C GLU A 12 -3.15 -6.64 -5.68
N ARG A 13 -1.97 -6.86 -6.27
CA ARG A 13 -0.89 -5.87 -6.24
C ARG A 13 -1.23 -4.60 -7.03
N LEU A 14 -1.87 -4.73 -8.18
CA LEU A 14 -2.33 -3.59 -8.98
C LEU A 14 -3.37 -2.75 -8.21
N GLN A 15 -4.26 -3.39 -7.47
CA GLN A 15 -5.21 -2.68 -6.60
C GLN A 15 -4.53 -1.86 -5.52
N ILE A 16 -3.43 -2.36 -4.93
CA ILE A 16 -2.61 -1.59 -3.99
C ILE A 16 -1.90 -0.44 -4.70
N LEU A 17 -1.31 -0.67 -5.87
CA LEU A 17 -0.61 0.36 -6.62
C LEU A 17 -1.52 1.51 -7.06
N THR A 18 -2.82 1.27 -7.20
CA THR A 18 -3.82 2.27 -7.60
C THR A 18 -4.63 2.84 -6.43
N LEU A 19 -4.09 2.78 -5.22
CA LEU A 19 -4.73 3.40 -4.05
C LEU A 19 -5.03 4.88 -4.28
N PRO A 20 -6.17 5.38 -3.77
CA PRO A 20 -6.57 6.76 -3.99
C PRO A 20 -5.69 7.74 -3.24
N LYS A 21 -5.58 8.94 -3.78
CA LYS A 21 -4.91 10.07 -3.16
C LYS A 21 -5.74 10.56 -1.97
N GLY A 22 -5.06 10.98 -0.91
CA GLY A 22 -5.69 11.65 0.24
C GLY A 22 -6.25 13.03 -0.10
N GLU A 23 -6.99 13.62 0.81
CA GLU A 23 -7.48 14.98 0.68
C GLU A 23 -6.34 16.01 0.73
N SER A 24 -6.45 17.09 -0.04
CA SER A 24 -5.37 18.07 -0.20
C SER A 24 -4.91 18.70 1.12
N SER A 25 -5.84 19.02 2.02
CA SER A 25 -5.52 19.58 3.34
C SER A 25 -4.73 18.59 4.21
N THR A 26 -5.15 17.34 4.22
CA THR A 26 -4.48 16.27 4.97
C THR A 26 -3.09 15.96 4.39
N ILE A 27 -2.97 15.93 3.08
CA ILE A 27 -1.70 15.75 2.39
C ILE A 27 -0.73 16.89 2.70
N GLY A 28 -1.19 18.14 2.66
CA GLY A 28 -0.36 19.30 2.98
C GLY A 28 0.20 19.22 4.40
N MET A 29 -0.64 18.87 5.35
CA MET A 29 -0.25 18.65 6.74
C MET A 29 0.77 17.53 6.89
N ALA A 30 0.55 16.40 6.21
CA ALA A 30 1.44 15.25 6.23
C ALA A 30 2.80 15.57 5.61
N ARG A 31 2.85 16.25 4.47
CA ARG A 31 4.10 16.65 3.80
C ARG A 31 4.99 17.49 4.71
N ILE A 32 4.42 18.46 5.40
CA ILE A 32 5.16 19.33 6.34
C ILE A 32 5.75 18.47 7.46
N ALA A 33 4.94 17.64 8.09
CA ALA A 33 5.37 16.79 9.21
C ALA A 33 6.45 15.79 8.79
N LEU A 34 6.34 15.20 7.63
CA LEU A 34 7.25 14.16 7.14
C LEU A 34 8.59 14.71 6.62
N THR A 35 8.78 16.03 6.58
CA THR A 35 10.10 16.63 6.38
C THR A 35 11.00 16.44 7.60
N GLU A 36 10.42 16.28 8.79
CA GLU A 36 11.12 16.23 10.08
C GLU A 36 11.14 14.83 10.72
N CYS A 37 10.23 13.95 10.31
CA CYS A 37 10.08 12.63 10.91
C CYS A 37 9.66 11.58 9.86
N ARG A 38 9.80 10.32 10.22
CA ARG A 38 9.42 9.18 9.37
C ARG A 38 7.95 8.79 9.52
N VAL A 39 7.38 9.05 10.70
CA VAL A 39 6.00 8.76 11.04
C VAL A 39 5.43 9.96 11.77
N ALA A 40 4.25 10.38 11.39
CA ALA A 40 3.51 11.45 12.06
C ALA A 40 2.10 10.99 12.40
N VAL A 41 1.60 11.43 13.55
CA VAL A 41 0.31 11.00 14.11
C VAL A 41 -0.48 12.22 14.57
N TRP A 42 -1.77 12.24 14.27
CA TRP A 42 -2.71 13.30 14.71
C TRP A 42 -3.91 12.69 15.41
N ASP A 43 -4.42 13.42 16.38
CA ASP A 43 -5.67 13.06 17.07
C ASP A 43 -6.92 13.48 16.28
N ASN A 44 -8.10 13.25 16.86
CA ASN A 44 -9.38 13.57 16.25
C ASN A 44 -9.64 15.08 16.09
N HIS A 45 -8.83 15.93 16.73
CA HIS A 45 -8.92 17.38 16.67
C HIS A 45 -7.88 18.00 15.73
N GLY A 46 -7.14 17.18 15.00
CA GLY A 46 -6.07 17.63 14.11
C GLY A 46 -4.80 18.03 14.84
N LYS A 47 -4.68 17.72 16.12
CA LYS A 47 -3.48 18.00 16.90
C LYS A 47 -2.43 16.92 16.65
N ARG A 48 -1.20 17.37 16.38
CA ARG A 48 -0.05 16.48 16.25
C ARG A 48 0.28 15.84 17.59
N LEU A 49 0.38 14.51 17.62
CA LEU A 49 0.81 13.78 18.80
C LEU A 49 2.33 13.60 18.80
N PRO A 50 3.01 13.81 19.95
CA PRO A 50 4.43 13.52 20.03
C PRO A 50 4.65 12.00 19.95
N ILE A 51 5.62 11.60 19.14
CA ILE A 51 6.05 10.22 19.04
C ILE A 51 7.42 10.09 19.67
N GLU A 52 7.54 9.20 20.65
CA GLU A 52 8.81 8.88 21.28
C GLU A 52 9.60 7.95 20.37
N GLY A 53 10.79 8.35 19.99
CA GLY A 53 11.68 7.53 19.21
C GLY A 53 12.84 8.33 18.62
N LYS A 54 14.01 7.73 18.59
CA LYS A 54 15.14 8.27 17.84
C LYS A 54 15.00 7.91 16.38
N ALA A 55 15.58 8.70 15.49
CA ALA A 55 15.52 8.51 14.04
C ALA A 55 15.93 7.10 13.54
N ALA A 56 16.59 6.32 14.38
CA ALA A 56 17.01 4.96 14.08
C ALA A 56 16.00 3.87 14.47
N LEU A 57 14.87 4.23 15.08
CA LEU A 57 13.86 3.26 15.51
C LEU A 57 12.91 2.92 14.38
N THR A 58 12.38 1.71 14.41
CA THR A 58 11.39 1.26 13.43
C THR A 58 10.07 2.00 13.62
N SER A 59 9.37 2.28 12.53
CA SER A 59 8.05 2.90 12.56
C SER A 59 7.06 2.18 13.48
N ALA A 60 7.19 0.86 13.62
CA ALA A 60 6.37 0.07 14.54
C ALA A 60 6.53 0.51 15.99
N LYS A 61 7.76 0.75 16.44
CA LYS A 61 8.04 1.15 17.83
C LYS A 61 7.53 2.57 18.10
N GLU A 62 7.68 3.47 17.14
CA GLU A 62 7.16 4.83 17.21
C GLU A 62 5.64 4.84 17.36
N LEU A 63 4.94 4.03 16.57
CA LEU A 63 3.48 3.90 16.64
C LEU A 63 2.99 3.31 17.97
N ARG A 64 3.71 2.34 18.52
CA ARG A 64 3.33 1.75 19.82
C ARG A 64 3.43 2.73 20.97
N SER A 65 4.21 3.79 20.85
CA SER A 65 4.28 4.85 21.88
C SER A 65 2.96 5.62 22.04
N VAL A 66 2.10 5.61 21.04
CA VAL A 66 0.79 6.30 21.04
C VAL A 66 -0.41 5.35 21.08
N ILE A 67 -0.20 4.07 21.38
CA ILE A 67 -1.26 3.05 21.30
C ILE A 67 -2.43 3.30 22.26
N HIS A 68 -2.21 4.04 23.34
CA HIS A 68 -3.23 4.41 24.31
C HIS A 68 -3.83 5.80 24.08
N SER A 69 -3.43 6.47 23.02
CA SER A 69 -3.93 7.78 22.63
C SER A 69 -5.07 7.66 21.63
N GLU A 70 -5.93 8.67 21.56
CA GLU A 70 -6.89 8.80 20.46
C GLU A 70 -6.14 9.24 19.20
N VAL A 71 -6.18 8.41 18.18
CA VAL A 71 -5.48 8.63 16.91
C VAL A 71 -6.48 8.63 15.77
N ALA A 72 -6.44 9.66 14.94
CA ALA A 72 -7.28 9.77 13.76
C ALA A 72 -6.50 9.55 12.47
N ILE A 73 -5.24 9.99 12.42
CA ILE A 73 -4.42 9.93 11.21
C ILE A 73 -3.01 9.46 11.56
N VAL A 74 -2.51 8.53 10.76
CA VAL A 74 -1.11 8.08 10.76
C VAL A 74 -0.54 8.30 9.37
N ALA A 75 0.58 9.01 9.25
CA ALA A 75 1.27 9.22 7.98
C ALA A 75 2.70 8.66 8.03
N PHE A 76 3.08 7.96 6.97
CA PHE A 76 4.39 7.36 6.80
C PHE A 76 5.17 8.04 5.68
N GLY A 77 6.39 8.48 5.96
CA GLY A 77 7.30 9.05 4.98
C GLY A 77 8.20 8.03 4.30
N GLY A 78 8.36 6.86 4.87
CA GLY A 78 9.21 5.78 4.38
C GLY A 78 8.46 4.51 4.03
N ALA A 79 9.22 3.42 3.92
CA ALA A 79 8.67 2.09 3.68
C ALA A 79 7.81 1.61 4.85
N VAL A 80 6.71 0.96 4.54
CA VAL A 80 5.80 0.35 5.51
C VAL A 80 5.83 -1.15 5.34
N GLY A 81 6.49 -1.82 6.25
CA GLY A 81 6.57 -3.27 6.29
C GLY A 81 5.57 -3.88 7.27
N TYR A 82 5.70 -5.17 7.47
CA TYR A 82 4.78 -5.96 8.28
C TYR A 82 4.69 -5.49 9.74
N SER A 83 5.84 -5.21 10.38
CA SER A 83 5.87 -4.77 11.77
C SER A 83 5.15 -3.44 11.99
N ALA A 84 5.37 -2.48 11.10
CA ALA A 84 4.66 -1.20 11.15
C ALA A 84 3.16 -1.39 10.90
N TRP A 85 2.80 -2.26 9.97
CA TRP A 85 1.41 -2.55 9.67
C TRP A 85 0.66 -3.21 10.85
N GLU A 86 1.29 -4.14 11.55
CA GLU A 86 0.71 -4.71 12.77
C GLU A 86 0.44 -3.65 13.84
N ALA A 87 1.32 -2.67 13.99
CA ALA A 87 1.10 -1.53 14.88
C ALA A 87 -0.07 -0.65 14.42
N VAL A 88 -0.20 -0.42 13.11
CA VAL A 88 -1.37 0.27 12.52
C VAL A 88 -2.66 -0.47 12.85
N LEU A 89 -2.70 -1.79 12.72
CA LEU A 89 -3.88 -2.58 13.03
C LEU A 89 -4.23 -2.54 14.52
N GLU A 90 -3.25 -2.52 15.42
CA GLU A 90 -3.47 -2.32 16.85
C GLU A 90 -4.15 -0.97 17.13
N LEU A 91 -3.69 0.10 16.48
CA LEU A 91 -4.32 1.41 16.57
C LEU A 91 -5.73 1.43 15.98
N ALA A 92 -5.93 0.77 14.85
CA ALA A 92 -7.24 0.73 14.19
C ALA A 92 -8.30 -0.01 15.00
N LYS A 93 -7.91 -1.03 15.78
CA LYS A 93 -8.82 -1.75 16.68
C LYS A 93 -9.48 -0.85 17.72
N VAL A 94 -8.77 0.15 18.21
CA VAL A 94 -9.24 1.07 19.27
C VAL A 94 -9.61 2.46 18.73
N ASN A 95 -9.34 2.73 17.46
CA ASN A 95 -9.65 3.99 16.79
C ASN A 95 -10.41 3.71 15.50
N SER A 96 -11.73 3.57 15.56
CA SER A 96 -12.56 3.36 14.38
C SER A 96 -12.42 4.53 13.40
N GLY A 97 -12.25 4.20 12.11
CA GLY A 97 -12.10 5.23 11.09
C GLY A 97 -10.69 5.81 10.95
N LEU A 98 -9.68 5.11 11.46
CA LEU A 98 -8.28 5.52 11.30
C LEU A 98 -7.93 5.75 9.83
N LEU A 99 -7.38 6.92 9.51
CA LEU A 99 -6.82 7.20 8.20
C LEU A 99 -5.32 6.91 8.21
N VAL A 100 -4.89 6.06 7.31
CA VAL A 100 -3.47 5.77 7.09
C VAL A 100 -3.03 6.38 5.76
N LEU A 101 -2.01 7.22 5.80
CA LEU A 101 -1.38 7.82 4.63
C LEU A 101 0.00 7.22 4.43
N VAL A 102 0.29 6.76 3.22
CA VAL A 102 1.63 6.34 2.82
C VAL A 102 2.14 7.29 1.74
N SER A 103 3.45 7.45 1.61
CA SER A 103 4.04 8.37 0.61
C SER A 103 3.57 8.04 -0.79
N ASP A 104 3.74 6.79 -1.19
CA ASP A 104 3.21 6.21 -2.41
C ASP A 104 3.05 4.70 -2.24
N ALA A 105 2.32 4.07 -3.13
CA ALA A 105 2.00 2.66 -3.02
C ALA A 105 3.20 1.72 -3.20
N THR A 106 4.29 2.16 -3.83
CA THR A 106 5.50 1.34 -3.99
C THR A 106 6.25 1.12 -2.70
N ARG A 107 6.00 1.95 -1.69
CA ARG A 107 6.60 1.85 -0.36
C ARG A 107 5.80 0.99 0.62
N LEU A 108 4.66 0.49 0.19
CA LEU A 108 3.79 -0.37 0.99
C LEU A 108 4.10 -1.85 0.71
N PHE A 109 4.72 -2.51 1.67
CA PHE A 109 5.17 -3.91 1.57
C PHE A 109 4.25 -4.86 2.35
N VAL A 110 2.94 -4.72 2.14
CA VAL A 110 1.91 -5.59 2.69
C VAL A 110 1.03 -6.13 1.57
N GLU A 111 0.29 -7.18 1.86
CA GLU A 111 -0.60 -7.81 0.89
C GLU A 111 -2.02 -7.21 0.97
N GLN A 112 -2.84 -7.50 -0.04
CA GLN A 112 -4.24 -7.03 -0.07
C GLN A 112 -5.04 -7.50 1.15
N ARG A 113 -4.78 -8.70 1.65
CA ARG A 113 -5.43 -9.21 2.87
C ARG A 113 -5.14 -8.35 4.10
N ASP A 114 -3.93 -7.77 4.17
CA ASP A 114 -3.54 -6.88 5.26
C ASP A 114 -4.27 -5.54 5.17
N VAL A 115 -4.42 -5.01 3.97
CA VAL A 115 -5.24 -3.81 3.71
C VAL A 115 -6.70 -4.07 4.05
N ASN A 116 -7.23 -5.24 3.73
CA ASN A 116 -8.60 -5.61 4.05
C ASN A 116 -8.82 -5.69 5.58
N ARG A 117 -7.84 -6.12 6.35
CA ARG A 117 -7.91 -6.11 7.82
C ARG A 117 -8.08 -4.69 8.37
N LEU A 118 -7.39 -3.71 7.80
CA LEU A 118 -7.60 -2.30 8.17
C LEU A 118 -9.04 -1.86 7.90
N ARG A 119 -9.58 -2.24 6.75
CA ARG A 119 -10.96 -1.91 6.35
C ARG A 119 -11.99 -2.56 7.27
N GLU A 120 -11.72 -3.73 7.83
CA GLU A 120 -12.59 -4.38 8.84
C GLU A 120 -12.75 -3.54 10.10
N PHE A 121 -11.78 -2.70 10.44
CA PHE A 121 -11.86 -1.72 11.52
C PHE A 121 -12.35 -0.34 11.06
N ALA A 122 -13.00 -0.25 9.90
CA ALA A 122 -13.42 0.99 9.26
C ALA A 122 -12.27 1.95 8.93
N GLY A 123 -11.04 1.45 8.89
CA GLY A 123 -9.86 2.23 8.51
C GLY A 123 -9.79 2.46 7.01
N THR A 124 -9.11 3.52 6.63
CA THR A 124 -8.93 3.93 5.23
C THR A 124 -7.44 4.08 4.94
N LEU A 125 -7.01 3.59 3.78
CA LEU A 125 -5.65 3.71 3.28
C LEU A 125 -5.62 4.58 2.03
N LYS A 126 -4.81 5.63 2.05
CA LYS A 126 -4.64 6.55 0.92
C LYS A 126 -3.16 6.88 0.72
N VAL A 127 -2.82 7.42 -0.43
CA VAL A 127 -1.46 7.84 -0.76
C VAL A 127 -1.33 9.35 -0.80
N ILE A 128 -0.13 9.84 -0.55
CA ILE A 128 0.23 11.25 -0.72
C ILE A 128 0.51 11.53 -2.20
N ASP A 129 1.32 10.69 -2.83
CA ASP A 129 1.66 10.79 -4.25
C ASP A 129 1.12 9.56 -5.00
N PRO A 130 0.06 9.72 -5.80
CA PRO A 130 -0.51 8.60 -6.54
C PRO A 130 0.40 8.16 -7.68
N ILE A 131 0.31 6.86 -8.00
CA ILE A 131 0.98 6.26 -9.15
C ILE A 131 -0.04 6.17 -10.29
N TYR A 132 0.40 6.53 -11.49
CA TYR A 132 -0.40 6.39 -12.69
C TYR A 132 0.10 5.18 -13.48
N LEU A 133 -0.69 4.10 -13.49
CA LEU A 133 -0.40 2.91 -14.27
C LEU A 133 -0.73 3.16 -15.72
N LEU A 134 0.27 3.04 -16.60
CA LEU A 134 0.11 3.16 -18.05
C LEU A 134 -0.31 1.83 -18.68
N GLY A 135 0.00 0.72 -18.03
CA GLY A 135 -0.33 -0.62 -18.48
C GLY A 135 0.42 -1.68 -17.71
N VAL A 136 0.20 -2.92 -18.07
CA VAL A 136 0.84 -4.09 -17.46
C VAL A 136 1.56 -4.89 -18.54
N THR A 137 2.84 -5.10 -18.33
CA THR A 137 3.64 -5.99 -19.18
C THR A 137 3.86 -7.30 -18.46
N LEU A 138 3.57 -8.40 -19.12
CA LEU A 138 3.68 -9.73 -18.57
C LEU A 138 4.77 -10.52 -19.30
N ASN A 139 5.51 -11.30 -18.52
CA ASN A 139 6.46 -12.25 -19.06
C ASN A 139 5.98 -13.67 -18.74
N PRO A 140 5.57 -14.46 -19.73
CA PRO A 140 5.09 -15.82 -19.50
C PRO A 140 6.22 -16.80 -19.17
N THR A 141 7.48 -16.42 -19.36
CA THR A 141 8.62 -17.30 -19.08
C THR A 141 9.00 -17.25 -17.61
N SER A 142 9.27 -18.43 -17.06
CA SER A 142 9.82 -18.53 -15.71
C SER A 142 11.34 -18.66 -15.77
N PRO A 143 12.10 -17.93 -14.94
CA PRO A 143 13.54 -18.12 -14.84
C PRO A 143 13.93 -19.51 -14.33
N TRP A 144 12.98 -20.27 -13.81
CA TRP A 144 13.15 -21.63 -13.28
C TRP A 144 12.72 -22.73 -14.25
N GLY A 145 12.46 -22.39 -15.52
CA GLY A 145 12.30 -23.33 -16.61
C GLY A 145 10.87 -23.78 -16.95
N ALA A 146 9.93 -23.76 -16.03
CA ALA A 146 8.52 -24.11 -16.30
C ALA A 146 7.68 -22.85 -16.45
N GLY A 147 7.47 -22.40 -17.68
CA GLY A 147 6.58 -21.29 -18.01
C GLY A 147 5.18 -21.76 -18.38
N PHE A 148 4.27 -20.80 -18.55
CA PHE A 148 2.97 -21.04 -19.14
C PHE A 148 3.06 -20.96 -20.67
N ASP A 149 2.06 -21.52 -21.38
CA ASP A 149 1.90 -21.21 -22.79
C ASP A 149 1.73 -19.70 -22.97
N PRO A 150 2.58 -19.04 -23.79
CA PRO A 150 2.57 -17.58 -23.87
C PRO A 150 1.24 -17.00 -24.34
N GLN A 151 0.59 -17.64 -25.31
CA GLN A 151 -0.67 -17.15 -25.86
C GLN A 151 -1.82 -17.32 -24.85
N GLU A 152 -1.91 -18.48 -24.22
CA GLU A 152 -2.91 -18.75 -23.18
C GLU A 152 -2.76 -17.78 -22.00
N PHE A 153 -1.53 -17.57 -21.56
CA PHE A 153 -1.24 -16.65 -20.46
C PHE A 153 -1.65 -15.21 -20.81
N LEU A 154 -1.31 -14.75 -22.02
CA LEU A 154 -1.64 -13.41 -22.48
C LEU A 154 -3.14 -13.21 -22.63
N ASP A 155 -3.83 -14.17 -23.24
CA ASP A 155 -5.28 -14.09 -23.47
C ASP A 155 -6.04 -14.07 -22.14
N THR A 156 -5.66 -14.94 -21.20
CA THR A 156 -6.25 -14.97 -19.85
C THR A 156 -5.97 -13.69 -19.10
N ALA A 157 -4.75 -13.15 -19.19
CA ALA A 157 -4.36 -11.92 -18.55
C ALA A 157 -5.11 -10.69 -19.09
N ARG A 158 -5.31 -10.62 -20.42
CA ARG A 158 -6.10 -9.55 -21.03
C ARG A 158 -7.54 -9.52 -20.55
N GLU A 159 -8.11 -10.71 -20.31
CA GLU A 159 -9.46 -10.84 -19.77
C GLU A 159 -9.50 -10.43 -18.29
N GLU A 160 -8.64 -11.02 -17.45
CA GLU A 160 -8.62 -10.81 -16.00
C GLU A 160 -8.11 -9.42 -15.57
N LEU A 161 -7.23 -8.82 -16.36
CA LEU A 161 -6.58 -7.53 -16.06
C LEU A 161 -7.00 -6.43 -17.06
N SER A 162 -8.16 -6.53 -17.64
CA SER A 162 -8.66 -5.60 -18.68
C SER A 162 -8.69 -4.13 -18.25
N GLU A 163 -8.87 -3.87 -16.96
CA GLU A 163 -8.88 -2.52 -16.38
C GLU A 163 -7.56 -1.77 -16.55
N TRP A 164 -6.43 -2.48 -16.65
CA TRP A 164 -5.09 -1.88 -16.66
C TRP A 164 -4.37 -1.90 -18.01
N GLY A 165 -4.95 -2.51 -19.03
CA GLY A 165 -4.26 -2.74 -20.32
C GLY A 165 -3.07 -3.70 -20.17
N VAL A 166 -3.08 -4.76 -20.97
CA VAL A 166 -2.09 -5.85 -20.84
C VAL A 166 -1.36 -6.05 -22.16
N THR A 167 -0.02 -6.07 -22.10
CA THR A 167 0.83 -6.42 -23.23
C THR A 167 1.85 -7.47 -22.86
N ASP A 168 2.29 -8.25 -23.82
CA ASP A 168 3.40 -9.19 -23.68
C ASP A 168 4.57 -8.71 -24.54
N VAL A 169 5.67 -8.40 -23.89
CA VAL A 169 6.89 -7.93 -24.57
C VAL A 169 7.42 -8.95 -25.57
N MET A 170 7.23 -10.24 -25.30
CA MET A 170 7.76 -11.31 -26.14
C MET A 170 6.91 -11.57 -27.40
N LEU A 171 5.64 -11.19 -27.40
CA LEU A 171 4.73 -11.35 -28.55
C LEU A 171 4.67 -10.13 -29.45
N GLU A 172 5.10 -8.98 -29.00
CA GLU A 172 5.10 -7.73 -29.77
C GLU A 172 6.35 -7.53 -30.64
N THR A 173 7.35 -8.40 -30.52
CA THR A 173 8.59 -8.34 -31.31
C THR A 173 8.53 -9.07 -32.65
N ASN A 174 7.36 -9.51 -33.08
CA ASN A 174 7.16 -10.20 -34.37
C ASN A 174 6.50 -9.28 -35.37
#